data_ba5fc3670c15b20c6ef1edf2a9502a77
#
_entry.id   ba5fc3670c15b20c6ef1edf2a9502a77
#
_cell.length_a   1.000
_cell.length_b   1.000
_cell.length_c   1.000
_cell.angle_alpha   90.00
_cell.angle_beta   90.00
_cell.angle_gamma   90.00
#
_symmetry.space_group_name_H-M   'P 1'
#
loop_
_entity.id
_entity.type
_entity.pdbx_description
1 polymer ?
#
loop_
_entity_poly.entity_id
_entity_poly.type
_entity_poly.pdbx_seq_one_letter_code
_entity_poly.pdbx_strand_id
1 'polypeptide(L)'
;MSLIQSYLKFLTQSTNEHGVHSPFVFQLVTQCFYDNKNYSEYQILKQHRNSLLKNKETIHVTDFGAGSRVFKSNQRKVCDIASNAGISPKRAKLLFRIVQYFKPENILEIGTSLGLATSALALGNPKAKITTLEGCPNTLSIAEKHCQNLTNVDFINTEFSDYLKNHQQATVNYQLIYFDGNHSKAATLEYFHLLLPTIQNDTVWI
;
A
#
# COMPACT_ATOMS: atom_id res chain seq x y z
N MET A 1 -25.77 14.71 -6.83
CA MET A 1 -25.43 14.10 -8.15
C MET A 1 -25.32 12.61 -7.92
N SER A 2 -25.98 11.76 -8.71
CA SER A 2 -25.86 10.30 -8.54
C SER A 2 -24.48 9.82 -8.99
N LEU A 3 -24.02 8.66 -8.48
CA LEU A 3 -22.73 8.05 -8.86
C LEU A 3 -22.63 7.88 -10.40
N ILE A 4 -23.73 7.49 -11.03
CA ILE A 4 -23.82 7.30 -12.48
C ILE A 4 -23.63 8.63 -13.23
N GLN A 5 -24.28 9.70 -12.77
CA GLN A 5 -24.12 11.03 -13.39
C GLN A 5 -22.68 11.55 -13.25
N SER A 6 -22.04 11.33 -12.10
CA SER A 6 -20.64 11.69 -11.88
C SER A 6 -19.71 10.89 -12.80
N TYR A 7 -19.98 9.60 -13.00
CA TYR A 7 -19.19 8.75 -13.89
C TYR A 7 -19.36 9.16 -15.37
N LEU A 8 -20.58 9.44 -15.83
CA LEU A 8 -20.82 9.93 -17.18
C LEU A 8 -20.14 11.28 -17.44
N LYS A 9 -20.21 12.20 -16.48
CA LYS A 9 -19.48 13.47 -16.54
C LYS A 9 -17.97 13.25 -16.63
N PHE A 10 -17.41 12.32 -15.82
CA PHE A 10 -16.00 11.95 -15.91
C PHE A 10 -15.64 11.45 -17.32
N LEU A 11 -16.42 10.54 -17.91
CA LEU A 11 -16.13 10.00 -19.25
C LEU A 11 -16.13 11.08 -20.33
N THR A 12 -16.98 12.10 -20.24
CA THR A 12 -17.04 13.19 -21.23
C THR A 12 -15.96 14.25 -21.03
N GLN A 13 -15.35 14.33 -19.85
CA GLN A 13 -14.33 15.34 -19.51
C GLN A 13 -12.92 14.75 -19.37
N SER A 14 -12.79 13.42 -19.28
CA SER A 14 -11.50 12.78 -19.18
C SER A 14 -10.74 12.87 -20.51
N THR A 15 -9.45 13.11 -20.42
CA THR A 15 -8.51 13.07 -21.53
C THR A 15 -7.57 11.87 -21.38
N ASN A 16 -7.00 11.42 -22.48
CA ASN A 16 -5.94 10.44 -22.49
C ASN A 16 -4.57 11.14 -22.36
N GLU A 17 -3.48 10.38 -22.47
CA GLU A 17 -2.11 10.87 -22.39
C GLU A 17 -1.80 11.99 -23.39
N HIS A 18 -2.43 12.02 -24.55
CA HIS A 18 -2.24 13.07 -25.56
C HIS A 18 -2.84 14.42 -25.16
N GLY A 19 -3.79 14.43 -24.21
CA GLY A 19 -4.34 15.65 -23.63
C GLY A 19 -3.58 16.16 -22.40
N VAL A 20 -2.46 15.51 -22.02
CA VAL A 20 -1.65 15.89 -20.86
C VAL A 20 -0.50 16.80 -21.28
N HIS A 21 -0.46 18.01 -20.72
CA HIS A 21 0.58 19.00 -21.03
C HIS A 21 1.81 18.91 -20.11
N SER A 22 1.76 18.10 -19.05
CA SER A 22 2.91 17.89 -18.15
C SER A 22 3.80 16.75 -18.66
N PRO A 23 5.08 16.99 -19.01
CA PRO A 23 6.00 15.95 -19.41
C PRO A 23 6.16 14.84 -18.35
N PHE A 24 6.15 15.21 -17.07
CA PHE A 24 6.21 14.28 -15.96
C PHE A 24 5.00 13.33 -15.95
N VAL A 25 3.78 13.89 -16.02
CA VAL A 25 2.56 13.07 -16.01
C VAL A 25 2.46 12.22 -17.27
N PHE A 26 2.85 12.75 -18.44
CA PHE A 26 2.89 11.98 -19.68
C PHE A 26 3.83 10.76 -19.55
N GLN A 27 5.03 10.96 -19.02
CA GLN A 27 5.99 9.87 -18.79
C GLN A 27 5.47 8.85 -17.77
N LEU A 28 4.91 9.31 -16.66
CA LEU A 28 4.32 8.44 -15.63
C LEU A 28 3.21 7.56 -16.21
N VAL A 29 2.32 8.13 -17.01
CA VAL A 29 1.23 7.37 -17.65
C VAL A 29 1.78 6.37 -18.67
N THR A 30 2.64 6.81 -19.57
CA THR A 30 3.11 5.99 -20.71
C THR A 30 4.15 4.94 -20.30
N GLN A 31 5.04 5.25 -19.35
CA GLN A 31 6.15 4.36 -18.96
C GLN A 31 5.85 3.53 -17.70
N CYS A 32 4.87 3.94 -16.86
CA CYS A 32 4.53 3.23 -15.64
C CYS A 32 3.11 2.64 -15.69
N PHE A 33 2.08 3.48 -15.93
CA PHE A 33 0.69 3.00 -15.84
C PHE A 33 0.34 2.08 -17.02
N TYR A 34 0.81 2.40 -18.22
CA TYR A 34 0.59 1.61 -19.44
C TYR A 34 1.64 0.53 -19.68
N ASP A 35 2.60 0.37 -18.75
CA ASP A 35 3.59 -0.70 -18.88
C ASP A 35 2.90 -2.08 -18.81
N ASN A 36 2.95 -2.79 -19.92
CA ASN A 36 2.36 -4.12 -20.11
C ASN A 36 3.39 -5.24 -20.08
N LYS A 37 4.63 -4.96 -19.65
CA LYS A 37 5.67 -5.98 -19.53
C LYS A 37 5.25 -7.06 -18.55
N ASN A 38 5.65 -8.28 -18.85
CA ASN A 38 5.45 -9.42 -17.95
C ASN A 38 6.68 -9.58 -17.06
N TYR A 39 6.53 -9.20 -15.79
CA TYR A 39 7.58 -9.34 -14.78
C TYR A 39 7.47 -10.68 -14.07
N SER A 40 8.60 -11.36 -13.81
CA SER A 40 8.66 -12.62 -13.06
C SER A 40 8.06 -12.48 -11.66
N GLU A 41 8.23 -11.33 -11.03
CA GLU A 41 7.72 -10.96 -9.71
C GLU A 41 6.19 -11.02 -9.63
N TYR A 42 5.50 -10.86 -10.75
CA TYR A 42 4.03 -11.00 -10.78
C TYR A 42 3.57 -12.41 -10.42
N GLN A 43 4.40 -13.43 -10.66
CA GLN A 43 4.10 -14.80 -10.22
C GLN A 43 4.25 -14.92 -8.70
N ILE A 44 5.25 -14.27 -8.10
CA ILE A 44 5.46 -14.24 -6.64
C ILE A 44 4.25 -13.56 -5.98
N LEU A 45 3.83 -12.39 -6.47
CA LEU A 45 2.64 -11.68 -5.97
C LEU A 45 1.38 -12.55 -6.07
N LYS A 46 1.21 -13.26 -7.19
CA LYS A 46 0.08 -14.18 -7.40
C LYS A 46 0.14 -15.36 -6.42
N GLN A 47 1.30 -15.97 -6.22
CA GLN A 47 1.49 -17.09 -5.29
C GLN A 47 1.21 -16.67 -3.86
N HIS A 48 1.74 -15.52 -3.42
CA HIS A 48 1.48 -14.95 -2.10
C HIS A 48 -0.03 -14.76 -1.89
N ARG A 49 -0.72 -14.06 -2.81
CA ARG A 49 -2.18 -13.89 -2.71
C ARG A 49 -2.93 -15.21 -2.66
N ASN A 50 -2.58 -16.17 -3.51
CA ASN A 50 -3.24 -17.48 -3.56
C ASN A 50 -3.03 -18.29 -2.28
N SER A 51 -1.87 -18.19 -1.63
CA SER A 51 -1.62 -18.84 -0.34
C SER A 51 -2.51 -18.27 0.76
N LEU A 52 -2.65 -16.94 0.82
CA LEU A 52 -3.54 -16.26 1.77
C LEU A 52 -5.02 -16.61 1.52
N LEU A 53 -5.47 -16.65 0.26
CA LEU A 53 -6.84 -17.01 -0.10
C LEU A 53 -7.20 -18.47 0.26
N LYS A 54 -6.22 -19.35 0.41
CA LYS A 54 -6.40 -20.73 0.86
C LYS A 54 -6.28 -20.89 2.37
N ASN A 55 -5.77 -19.90 3.07
CA ASN A 55 -5.55 -19.97 4.52
C ASN A 55 -6.89 -19.76 5.27
N LYS A 56 -7.38 -20.83 5.90
CA LYS A 56 -8.63 -20.84 6.68
C LYS A 56 -8.42 -20.57 8.17
N GLU A 57 -7.19 -20.26 8.58
CA GLU A 57 -6.86 -19.88 9.95
C GLU A 57 -7.72 -18.69 10.38
N THR A 58 -8.24 -18.75 11.59
CA THR A 58 -8.99 -17.65 12.20
C THR A 58 -8.09 -16.93 13.17
N ILE A 59 -7.94 -15.63 12.98
CA ILE A 59 -7.15 -14.77 13.86
C ILE A 59 -8.04 -13.72 14.53
N HIS A 60 -7.64 -13.27 15.71
CA HIS A 60 -8.28 -12.13 16.37
C HIS A 60 -7.66 -10.84 15.83
N VAL A 61 -8.45 -10.00 15.16
CA VAL A 61 -8.02 -8.72 14.60
C VAL A 61 -8.38 -7.59 15.56
N THR A 62 -7.38 -6.82 15.97
CA THR A 62 -7.59 -5.54 16.67
C THR A 62 -7.71 -4.45 15.63
N ASP A 63 -8.86 -3.80 15.57
CA ASP A 63 -9.15 -2.74 14.59
C ASP A 63 -8.94 -1.38 15.25
N PHE A 64 -7.90 -0.67 14.88
CA PHE A 64 -7.58 0.68 15.36
C PHE A 64 -8.19 1.78 14.48
N GLY A 65 -8.93 1.40 13.44
CA GLY A 65 -9.47 2.32 12.44
C GLY A 65 -10.97 2.58 12.61
N ALA A 66 -11.60 2.94 11.48
CA ALA A 66 -13.04 3.24 11.41
C ALA A 66 -13.95 2.02 11.55
N GLY A 67 -13.39 0.85 11.87
CA GLY A 67 -14.10 -0.43 11.87
C GLY A 67 -14.32 -1.00 10.46
N SER A 68 -14.71 -2.25 10.38
CA SER A 68 -14.97 -2.92 9.11
C SER A 68 -16.44 -2.85 8.73
N ARG A 69 -16.74 -2.44 7.51
CA ARG A 69 -18.10 -2.52 6.93
C ARG A 69 -18.50 -3.95 6.59
N VAL A 70 -17.52 -4.84 6.42
CA VAL A 70 -17.73 -6.23 5.99
C VAL A 70 -17.74 -7.19 7.17
N PHE A 71 -16.81 -7.02 8.11
CA PHE A 71 -16.65 -7.92 9.24
C PHE A 71 -17.41 -7.41 10.46
N LYS A 72 -18.31 -8.24 10.98
CA LYS A 72 -19.07 -7.95 12.21
C LYS A 72 -18.38 -8.48 13.48
N SER A 73 -17.31 -9.25 13.34
CA SER A 73 -16.55 -9.87 14.43
C SER A 73 -15.06 -9.57 14.29
N ASN A 74 -14.38 -9.56 15.43
CA ASN A 74 -12.92 -9.48 15.48
C ASN A 74 -12.25 -10.83 15.18
N GLN A 75 -12.97 -11.94 15.25
CA GLN A 75 -12.51 -13.24 14.77
C GLN A 75 -12.70 -13.30 13.25
N ARG A 76 -11.60 -13.24 12.50
CA ARG A 76 -11.63 -13.16 11.04
C ARG A 76 -10.74 -14.25 10.43
N LYS A 77 -11.22 -14.92 9.38
CA LYS A 77 -10.38 -15.86 8.63
C LYS A 77 -9.41 -15.09 7.76
N VAL A 78 -8.18 -15.57 7.67
CA VAL A 78 -7.14 -14.97 6.83
C VAL A 78 -7.58 -14.86 5.37
N CYS A 79 -8.21 -15.91 4.82
CA CYS A 79 -8.74 -15.88 3.45
C CYS A 79 -9.81 -14.80 3.23
N ASP A 80 -10.63 -14.51 4.24
CA ASP A 80 -11.67 -13.48 4.15
C ASP A 80 -11.04 -12.07 4.21
N ILE A 81 -10.01 -11.88 5.04
CA ILE A 81 -9.23 -10.63 5.06
C ILE A 81 -8.56 -10.42 3.69
N ALA A 82 -7.87 -11.44 3.16
CA ALA A 82 -7.19 -11.36 1.86
C ALA A 82 -8.14 -11.05 0.70
N SER A 83 -9.38 -11.55 0.74
CA SER A 83 -10.35 -11.33 -0.33
C SER A 83 -11.01 -9.96 -0.27
N ASN A 84 -11.30 -9.44 0.94
CA ASN A 84 -12.10 -8.23 1.13
C ASN A 84 -11.26 -6.97 1.41
N ALA A 85 -10.15 -7.09 2.14
CA ALA A 85 -9.29 -5.97 2.54
C ALA A 85 -7.95 -5.92 1.79
N GLY A 86 -7.52 -7.03 1.18
CA GLY A 86 -6.25 -7.06 0.49
C GLY A 86 -6.26 -6.32 -0.85
N ILE A 87 -5.17 -5.64 -1.17
CA ILE A 87 -4.97 -4.99 -2.46
C ILE A 87 -5.25 -5.94 -3.63
N SER A 88 -5.98 -5.47 -4.65
CA SER A 88 -6.30 -6.32 -5.82
C SER A 88 -5.05 -6.65 -6.66
N PRO A 89 -5.03 -7.78 -7.41
CA PRO A 89 -3.88 -8.13 -8.25
C PRO A 89 -3.48 -7.03 -9.24
N LYS A 90 -4.44 -6.31 -9.80
CA LYS A 90 -4.18 -5.21 -10.73
C LYS A 90 -3.48 -4.03 -10.04
N ARG A 91 -3.94 -3.67 -8.84
CA ARG A 91 -3.32 -2.60 -8.05
C ARG A 91 -1.95 -2.99 -7.51
N ALA A 92 -1.75 -4.24 -7.07
CA ALA A 92 -0.45 -4.74 -6.62
C ALA A 92 0.59 -4.67 -7.76
N LYS A 93 0.23 -5.05 -8.98
CA LYS A 93 1.09 -4.89 -10.16
C LYS A 93 1.38 -3.42 -10.46
N LEU A 94 0.41 -2.53 -10.30
CA LEU A 94 0.62 -1.09 -10.49
C LEU A 94 1.57 -0.54 -9.43
N LEU A 95 1.38 -0.89 -8.16
CA LEU A 95 2.25 -0.47 -7.06
C LEU A 95 3.70 -0.93 -7.29
N PHE A 96 3.89 -2.19 -7.70
CA PHE A 96 5.19 -2.71 -8.11
C PHE A 96 5.84 -1.84 -9.21
N ARG A 97 5.10 -1.48 -10.27
CA ARG A 97 5.61 -0.64 -11.36
C ARG A 97 5.93 0.78 -10.93
N ILE A 98 5.13 1.34 -10.02
CA ILE A 98 5.39 2.67 -9.45
C ILE A 98 6.74 2.66 -8.71
N VAL A 99 6.98 1.64 -7.89
CA VAL A 99 8.27 1.50 -7.19
C VAL A 99 9.43 1.31 -8.18
N GLN A 100 9.24 0.53 -9.24
CA GLN A 100 10.25 0.39 -10.29
C GLN A 100 10.53 1.69 -11.05
N TYR A 101 9.50 2.50 -11.26
CA TYR A 101 9.62 3.77 -11.98
C TYR A 101 10.35 4.82 -11.16
N PHE A 102 9.95 5.03 -9.91
CA PHE A 102 10.55 6.05 -9.03
C PHE A 102 11.84 5.60 -8.34
N LYS A 103 12.06 4.29 -8.19
CA LYS A 103 13.24 3.69 -7.55
C LYS A 103 13.56 4.27 -6.17
N PRO A 104 12.58 4.41 -5.28
CA PRO A 104 12.83 4.95 -3.95
C PRO A 104 13.81 4.06 -3.18
N GLU A 105 14.68 4.66 -2.37
CA GLU A 105 15.61 3.95 -1.49
C GLU A 105 14.95 3.58 -0.16
N ASN A 106 14.09 4.46 0.36
CA ASN A 106 13.34 4.26 1.60
C ASN A 106 11.85 4.41 1.35
N ILE A 107 11.08 3.42 1.76
CA ILE A 107 9.63 3.36 1.61
C ILE A 107 9.00 3.22 2.99
N LEU A 108 7.97 4.01 3.27
CA LEU A 108 7.09 3.84 4.42
C LEU A 108 5.73 3.32 3.95
N GLU A 109 5.29 2.22 4.52
CA GLU A 109 3.94 1.70 4.37
C GLU A 109 3.17 1.86 5.68
N ILE A 110 2.03 2.53 5.64
CA ILE A 110 1.13 2.70 6.77
C ILE A 110 -0.05 1.76 6.59
N GLY A 111 0.03 0.59 7.23
CA GLY A 111 -0.95 -0.50 7.12
C GLY A 111 -0.43 -1.71 6.33
N THR A 112 0.29 -2.60 7.02
CA THR A 112 0.81 -3.86 6.45
C THR A 112 -0.31 -4.83 6.08
N SER A 113 -1.36 -4.93 6.93
CA SER A 113 -2.39 -5.96 6.84
C SER A 113 -1.76 -7.37 6.68
N LEU A 114 -2.09 -8.09 5.62
CA LEU A 114 -1.52 -9.42 5.32
C LEU A 114 -0.25 -9.38 4.44
N GLY A 115 0.36 -8.22 4.23
CA GLY A 115 1.61 -8.05 3.48
C GLY A 115 1.49 -8.12 1.97
N LEU A 116 0.28 -8.01 1.41
CA LEU A 116 0.08 -8.08 -0.06
C LEU A 116 0.64 -6.84 -0.78
N ALA A 117 0.43 -5.65 -0.23
CA ALA A 117 1.01 -4.42 -0.76
C ALA A 117 2.50 -4.34 -0.42
N THR A 118 2.89 -4.72 0.79
CA THR A 118 4.29 -4.86 1.23
C THR A 118 5.12 -5.67 0.24
N SER A 119 4.59 -6.82 -0.21
CA SER A 119 5.26 -7.64 -1.21
C SER A 119 5.46 -6.93 -2.54
N ALA A 120 4.47 -6.14 -2.98
CA ALA A 120 4.59 -5.38 -4.22
C ALA A 120 5.63 -4.25 -4.10
N LEU A 121 5.69 -3.57 -2.96
CA LEU A 121 6.70 -2.56 -2.66
C LEU A 121 8.11 -3.18 -2.65
N ALA A 122 8.30 -4.28 -1.91
CA ALA A 122 9.59 -4.92 -1.72
C ALA A 122 10.16 -5.50 -3.03
N LEU A 123 9.32 -6.14 -3.82
CA LEU A 123 9.71 -6.72 -5.10
C LEU A 123 9.94 -5.65 -6.17
N GLY A 124 9.29 -4.49 -6.09
CA GLY A 124 9.45 -3.39 -7.03
C GLY A 124 10.85 -2.79 -7.02
N ASN A 125 11.49 -2.72 -5.86
CA ASN A 125 12.91 -2.36 -5.71
C ASN A 125 13.57 -3.18 -4.59
N PRO A 126 14.22 -4.30 -4.90
CA PRO A 126 14.90 -5.13 -3.89
C PRO A 126 16.02 -4.44 -3.12
N LYS A 127 16.48 -3.28 -3.59
CA LYS A 127 17.50 -2.46 -2.90
C LYS A 127 16.90 -1.44 -1.94
N ALA A 128 15.59 -1.17 -2.05
CA ALA A 128 14.91 -0.26 -1.15
C ALA A 128 14.78 -0.88 0.25
N LYS A 129 14.84 -0.04 1.27
CA LYS A 129 14.45 -0.39 2.62
C LYS A 129 12.97 -0.04 2.83
N ILE A 130 12.16 -1.02 3.16
CA ILE A 130 10.73 -0.84 3.43
C ILE A 130 10.51 -0.90 4.93
N THR A 131 9.92 0.14 5.50
CA THR A 131 9.38 0.14 6.85
C THR A 131 7.86 0.02 6.75
N THR A 132 7.29 -1.05 7.28
CA THR A 132 5.83 -1.27 7.25
C THR A 132 5.26 -1.36 8.65
N LEU A 133 4.17 -0.63 8.87
CA LEU A 133 3.54 -0.46 10.17
C LEU A 133 2.21 -1.22 10.24
N GLU A 134 1.99 -1.96 11.33
CA GLU A 134 0.72 -2.66 11.59
C GLU A 134 0.39 -2.62 13.09
N GLY A 135 -0.83 -2.17 13.42
CA GLY A 135 -1.29 -2.12 14.80
C GLY A 135 -1.69 -3.48 15.37
N CYS A 136 -2.24 -4.37 14.54
CA CYS A 136 -2.69 -5.69 14.98
C CYS A 136 -1.56 -6.72 14.92
N PRO A 137 -1.05 -7.24 16.07
CA PRO A 137 0.06 -8.17 16.08
C PRO A 137 -0.26 -9.50 15.37
N ASN A 138 -1.50 -9.97 15.46
CA ASN A 138 -1.89 -11.21 14.80
C ASN A 138 -1.91 -11.10 13.28
N THR A 139 -2.33 -9.95 12.75
CA THR A 139 -2.29 -9.68 11.32
C THR A 139 -0.87 -9.53 10.83
N LEU A 140 -0.03 -8.80 11.58
CA LEU A 140 1.39 -8.64 11.30
C LEU A 140 2.13 -9.99 11.25
N SER A 141 1.89 -10.87 12.21
CA SER A 141 2.51 -12.21 12.26
C SER A 141 2.20 -13.04 11.00
N ILE A 142 0.99 -12.94 10.46
CA ILE A 142 0.66 -13.57 9.17
C ILE A 142 1.47 -12.94 8.03
N ALA A 143 1.59 -11.62 8.01
CA ALA A 143 2.37 -10.92 6.97
C ALA A 143 3.85 -11.31 7.03
N GLU A 144 4.48 -11.29 8.19
CA GLU A 144 5.88 -11.70 8.40
C GLU A 144 6.13 -13.12 7.89
N LYS A 145 5.25 -14.06 8.25
CA LYS A 145 5.35 -15.46 7.80
C LYS A 145 5.27 -15.60 6.27
N HIS A 146 4.38 -14.84 5.62
CA HIS A 146 4.22 -14.90 4.17
C HIS A 146 5.29 -14.11 3.41
N CYS A 147 5.91 -13.13 4.05
CA CYS A 147 6.95 -12.28 3.49
C CYS A 147 8.37 -12.66 3.93
N GLN A 148 8.58 -13.80 4.57
CA GLN A 148 9.86 -14.23 5.16
C GLN A 148 11.05 -14.25 4.18
N ASN A 149 10.79 -14.35 2.87
CA ASN A 149 11.81 -14.31 1.83
C ASN A 149 12.15 -12.89 1.35
N LEU A 150 11.47 -11.87 1.86
CA LEU A 150 11.73 -10.47 1.56
C LEU A 150 12.68 -9.89 2.62
N THR A 151 13.96 -9.79 2.26
CA THR A 151 15.02 -9.40 3.21
C THR A 151 15.16 -7.89 3.41
N ASN A 152 14.39 -7.12 2.65
CA ASN A 152 14.44 -5.66 2.62
C ASN A 152 13.23 -5.00 3.32
N VAL A 153 12.51 -5.72 4.19
CA VAL A 153 11.32 -5.25 4.88
C VAL A 153 11.50 -5.31 6.40
N ASP A 154 11.31 -4.19 7.06
CA ASP A 154 11.22 -4.06 8.51
C ASP A 154 9.74 -4.00 8.92
N PHE A 155 9.25 -5.03 9.60
CA PHE A 155 7.89 -5.11 10.13
C PHE A 155 7.84 -4.53 11.54
N ILE A 156 6.96 -3.53 11.75
CA ILE A 156 6.87 -2.84 13.04
C ILE A 156 5.43 -2.94 13.56
N ASN A 157 5.26 -3.60 14.70
CA ASN A 157 3.99 -3.64 15.40
C ASN A 157 3.83 -2.38 16.25
N THR A 158 3.01 -1.46 15.79
CA THR A 158 2.79 -0.16 16.45
C THR A 158 1.50 0.50 15.96
N GLU A 159 0.94 1.37 16.77
CA GLU A 159 -0.04 2.35 16.27
C GLU A 159 0.65 3.39 15.39
N PHE A 160 -0.01 3.77 14.31
CA PHE A 160 0.61 4.63 13.29
C PHE A 160 0.97 6.01 13.83
N SER A 161 0.05 6.63 14.61
CA SER A 161 0.31 7.94 15.22
C SER A 161 1.51 7.92 16.15
N ASP A 162 1.67 6.85 16.93
CA ASP A 162 2.78 6.73 17.89
C ASP A 162 4.12 6.61 17.15
N TYR A 163 4.17 5.78 16.12
CA TYR A 163 5.36 5.68 15.30
C TYR A 163 5.73 7.03 14.68
N LEU A 164 4.78 7.68 14.04
CA LEU A 164 5.00 8.93 13.31
C LEU A 164 5.41 10.07 14.24
N LYS A 165 4.81 10.19 15.44
CA LYS A 165 5.21 11.19 16.45
C LYS A 165 6.62 10.98 16.96
N ASN A 166 6.99 9.72 17.22
CA ASN A 166 8.31 9.39 17.75
C ASN A 166 9.42 9.51 16.69
N HIS A 167 9.08 9.45 15.40
CA HIS A 167 10.04 9.48 14.30
C HIS A 167 10.06 10.80 13.53
N GLN A 168 9.36 11.85 13.98
CA GLN A 168 9.41 13.20 13.38
C GLN A 168 10.82 13.81 13.34
N GLN A 169 11.68 13.41 14.28
CA GLN A 169 13.08 13.87 14.34
C GLN A 169 14.07 12.86 13.70
N ALA A 170 13.56 11.75 13.17
CA ALA A 170 14.42 10.75 12.55
C ALA A 170 14.98 11.27 11.23
N THR A 171 16.26 10.98 11.00
CA THR A 171 17.00 11.35 9.77
C THR A 171 16.60 10.55 8.54
N VAL A 172 15.61 9.67 8.64
CA VAL A 172 15.18 8.84 7.51
C VAL A 172 14.19 9.62 6.66
N ASN A 173 14.61 9.96 5.46
CA ASN A 173 13.75 10.54 4.44
C ASN A 173 13.11 9.42 3.62
N TYR A 174 11.79 9.31 3.68
CA TYR A 174 11.02 8.40 2.85
C TYR A 174 10.75 9.03 1.49
N GLN A 175 11.26 8.41 0.41
CA GLN A 175 10.97 8.87 -0.96
C GLN A 175 9.63 8.35 -1.48
N LEU A 176 9.08 7.29 -0.87
CA LEU A 176 7.73 6.84 -1.17
C LEU A 176 6.99 6.53 0.13
N ILE A 177 5.77 7.07 0.26
CA ILE A 177 4.88 6.83 1.40
C ILE A 177 3.56 6.27 0.86
N TYR A 178 3.21 5.06 1.29
CA TYR A 178 1.98 4.37 0.90
C TYR A 178 1.00 4.30 2.07
N PHE A 179 -0.19 4.91 1.88
CA PHE A 179 -1.25 4.97 2.88
C PHE A 179 -2.30 3.89 2.61
N ASP A 180 -2.27 2.80 3.36
CA ASP A 180 -3.25 1.70 3.26
C ASP A 180 -3.86 1.31 4.63
N GLY A 181 -3.80 2.19 5.61
CA GLY A 181 -4.33 1.98 6.95
C GLY A 181 -5.21 3.12 7.45
N ASN A 182 -6.20 2.79 8.28
CA ASN A 182 -7.11 3.74 8.94
C ASN A 182 -7.64 4.87 8.04
N HIS A 183 -8.52 4.52 7.10
CA HIS A 183 -9.07 5.45 6.10
C HIS A 183 -10.07 6.49 6.67
N SER A 184 -10.08 6.76 7.98
CA SER A 184 -10.85 7.87 8.52
C SER A 184 -10.20 9.20 8.11
N LYS A 185 -11.02 10.20 7.80
CA LYS A 185 -10.53 11.54 7.41
C LYS A 185 -9.59 12.13 8.47
N ALA A 186 -9.94 11.97 9.76
CA ALA A 186 -9.14 12.52 10.85
C ALA A 186 -7.75 11.89 10.90
N ALA A 187 -7.66 10.56 10.88
CA ALA A 187 -6.40 9.85 10.92
C ALA A 187 -5.53 10.13 9.68
N THR A 188 -6.13 10.11 8.48
CA THR A 188 -5.39 10.42 7.25
C THR A 188 -4.78 11.83 7.29
N LEU A 189 -5.52 12.83 7.78
CA LEU A 189 -5.00 14.18 7.92
C LEU A 189 -3.93 14.27 9.02
N GLU A 190 -4.10 13.58 10.14
CA GLU A 190 -3.09 13.51 11.20
C GLU A 190 -1.78 12.95 10.66
N TYR A 191 -1.81 11.79 10.01
CA TYR A 191 -0.62 11.15 9.43
C TYR A 191 0.04 12.04 8.38
N PHE A 192 -0.76 12.69 7.53
CA PHE A 192 -0.26 13.64 6.55
C PHE A 192 0.51 14.78 7.23
N HIS A 193 -0.09 15.42 8.27
CA HIS A 193 0.57 16.52 8.98
C HIS A 193 1.82 16.08 9.73
N LEU A 194 1.83 14.87 10.31
CA LEU A 194 2.99 14.32 11.00
C LEU A 194 4.16 14.06 10.05
N LEU A 195 3.87 13.64 8.81
CA LEU A 195 4.87 13.33 7.80
C LEU A 195 5.31 14.54 6.97
N LEU A 196 4.48 15.59 6.88
CA LEU A 196 4.77 16.76 6.05
C LEU A 196 6.15 17.41 6.32
N PRO A 197 6.66 17.49 7.56
CA PRO A 197 7.99 18.01 7.83
C PRO A 197 9.14 17.12 7.36
N THR A 198 8.88 15.85 7.03
CA THR A 198 9.91 14.84 6.68
C THR A 198 10.06 14.61 5.18
N ILE A 199 9.20 15.25 4.36
CA ILE A 199 9.20 15.05 2.91
C ILE A 199 10.20 15.96 2.20
N GLN A 200 10.56 15.55 0.98
CA GLN A 200 11.35 16.31 0.02
C GLN A 200 10.58 16.53 -1.27
N ASN A 201 11.14 17.31 -2.20
CA ASN A 201 10.47 17.64 -3.47
C ASN A 201 10.16 16.43 -4.36
N ASP A 202 10.87 15.33 -4.18
CA ASP A 202 10.75 14.08 -4.94
C ASP A 202 9.97 13.00 -4.18
N THR A 203 9.44 13.27 -2.99
CA THR A 203 8.65 12.32 -2.21
C THR A 203 7.32 12.01 -2.90
N VAL A 204 7.07 10.74 -3.15
CA VAL A 204 5.84 10.23 -3.76
C VAL A 204 4.87 9.75 -2.67
N TRP A 205 3.64 10.23 -2.72
CA TRP A 205 2.56 9.84 -1.81
C TRP A 205 1.48 9.07 -2.59
N ILE A 206 1.06 7.93 -2.06
CA ILE A 206 0.05 7.05 -2.69
C ILE A 206 -1.04 6.70 -1.67
#